data_4828fbe41746e1e66c2035a6aa405b9c
#
_entry.id   4828fbe41746e1e66c2035a6aa405b9c
#
_cell.length_a   1.000
_cell.length_b   1.000
_cell.length_c   1.000
_cell.angle_alpha   90.00
_cell.angle_beta   90.00
_cell.angle_gamma   90.00
#
_symmetry.space_group_name_H-M   'P 1'
#
loop_
_entity.id
_entity.type
_entity.pdbx_description
1 polymer ?
#
loop_
_entity_poly.entity_id
_entity_poly.type
_entity_poly.pdbx_seq_one_letter_code
_entity_poly.pdbx_strand_id
1 'polypeptide(L)'
;MLDISGLSSPPSRALSHLSGESTIRPDTLANDVNGHKEFDAQLDSAKDLADIFEVVKRVVRKSTGKERSGLMLGLANLGGGPQGFVGAFYPVATNIIVMNSLPLRRIKETDPVLYKPYVFHILLHEYLHTLGIIDEAATRQNAYEISVKLFGKEHPVSQFAADLSRFVPKLMYPVYGWQPDQGYTLELVEGFDRSSTASYIS
;
A
#
# COMPACT_ATOMS: atom_id res chain seq x y z
N MET A 1 9.62 2.40 7.67
CA MET A 1 9.98 1.14 8.36
C MET A 1 8.75 0.69 9.16
N LEU A 2 7.99 -0.27 8.63
CA LEU A 2 6.80 -0.81 9.29
C LEU A 2 7.26 -1.81 10.37
N ASP A 3 7.47 -1.32 11.58
CA ASP A 3 7.68 -2.14 12.77
C ASP A 3 6.30 -2.42 13.40
N ILE A 4 5.89 -3.69 13.45
CA ILE A 4 4.62 -4.13 14.03
C ILE A 4 4.74 -4.60 15.50
N SER A 5 5.88 -4.36 16.16
CA SER A 5 6.13 -4.77 17.55
C SER A 5 5.43 -3.90 18.61
N GLY A 6 4.67 -2.88 18.22
CA GLY A 6 4.08 -1.88 19.12
C GLY A 6 2.56 -1.75 19.07
N LEU A 7 1.78 -2.85 18.97
CA LEU A 7 0.31 -2.77 19.03
C LEU A 7 -0.21 -2.82 20.47
N SER A 8 -0.24 -1.68 21.14
CA SER A 8 -1.13 -1.45 22.29
C SER A 8 -2.39 -0.72 21.84
N SER A 9 -3.53 -1.22 22.28
CA SER A 9 -4.88 -0.72 21.96
C SER A 9 -5.04 0.78 22.25
N PRO A 10 -5.82 1.53 21.42
CA PRO A 10 -6.04 2.94 21.66
C PRO A 10 -6.95 3.18 22.87
N PRO A 11 -6.73 4.28 23.62
CA PRO A 11 -7.60 4.65 24.74
C PRO A 11 -8.94 5.20 24.22
N SER A 12 -10.01 4.64 24.78
CA SER A 12 -11.37 5.14 24.62
C SER A 12 -11.47 6.57 25.22
N ARG A 13 -11.74 7.56 24.37
CA ARG A 13 -12.10 8.89 24.83
C ARG A 13 -13.45 9.29 24.26
N ALA A 14 -14.37 9.54 25.19
CA ALA A 14 -15.73 9.94 24.97
C ALA A 14 -15.83 11.21 24.10
N LEU A 15 -16.66 11.14 23.05
CA LEU A 15 -17.15 12.29 22.31
C LEU A 15 -18.55 12.64 22.82
N SER A 16 -18.63 13.75 23.54
CA SER A 16 -19.90 14.43 23.83
C SER A 16 -20.09 15.60 22.86
N HIS A 17 -21.27 15.62 22.25
CA HIS A 17 -21.94 16.72 21.56
C HIS A 17 -21.30 17.34 20.30
N LEU A 18 -21.87 16.95 19.16
CA LEU A 18 -22.37 17.91 18.15
C LEU A 18 -23.45 17.19 17.33
N SER A 19 -24.69 17.50 17.62
CA SER A 19 -25.86 17.18 16.80
C SER A 19 -25.82 18.09 15.56
N GLY A 20 -25.46 17.49 14.43
CA GLY A 20 -25.65 18.07 13.12
C GLY A 20 -26.15 16.95 12.21
N GLU A 21 -27.44 17.04 11.83
CA GLU A 21 -28.05 16.15 10.82
C GLU A 21 -27.24 16.27 9.53
N SER A 22 -26.40 15.26 9.27
CA SER A 22 -25.76 15.09 7.96
C SER A 22 -26.75 14.44 7.02
N THR A 23 -27.47 15.27 6.28
CA THR A 23 -28.25 14.81 5.12
C THR A 23 -27.27 14.39 4.04
N ILE A 24 -26.88 13.12 4.04
CA ILE A 24 -26.07 12.50 2.98
C ILE A 24 -26.96 12.49 1.72
N ARG A 25 -26.57 13.28 0.72
CA ARG A 25 -27.29 13.31 -0.57
C ARG A 25 -27.10 11.98 -1.28
N PRO A 26 -28.18 11.40 -1.89
CA PRO A 26 -28.09 10.13 -2.65
C PRO A 26 -27.04 10.13 -3.75
N ASP A 27 -26.76 11.28 -4.37
CA ASP A 27 -25.77 11.43 -5.43
C ASP A 27 -24.33 11.17 -4.97
N THR A 28 -24.02 11.38 -3.69
CA THR A 28 -22.69 11.14 -3.13
C THR A 28 -22.41 9.63 -3.03
N LEU A 29 -23.41 8.85 -2.66
CA LEU A 29 -23.30 7.38 -2.55
C LEU A 29 -23.17 6.71 -3.92
N ALA A 30 -23.88 7.21 -4.92
CA ALA A 30 -23.80 6.66 -6.29
C ALA A 30 -22.41 6.93 -6.93
N ASN A 31 -21.81 8.09 -6.67
CA ASN A 31 -20.47 8.43 -7.12
C ASN A 31 -19.39 7.59 -6.43
N ASP A 32 -19.55 7.26 -5.15
CA ASP A 32 -18.63 6.42 -4.40
C ASP A 32 -18.63 4.97 -4.93
N VAL A 33 -19.80 4.38 -5.18
CA VAL A 33 -19.92 3.00 -5.70
C VAL A 33 -19.33 2.88 -7.12
N ASN A 34 -19.52 3.88 -7.98
CA ASN A 34 -18.94 3.88 -9.32
C ASN A 34 -17.41 4.05 -9.27
N GLY A 35 -16.91 4.90 -8.36
CA GLY A 35 -15.49 5.07 -8.12
C GLY A 35 -14.81 3.79 -7.62
N HIS A 36 -15.48 3.04 -6.73
CA HIS A 36 -14.98 1.74 -6.24
C HIS A 36 -14.81 0.74 -7.37
N LYS A 37 -15.81 0.57 -8.25
CA LYS A 37 -15.76 -0.35 -9.39
C LYS A 37 -14.68 0.03 -10.41
N GLU A 38 -14.44 1.33 -10.60
CA GLU A 38 -13.43 1.81 -11.54
C GLU A 38 -12.02 1.40 -11.10
N PHE A 39 -11.63 1.66 -9.86
CA PHE A 39 -10.28 1.34 -9.37
C PHE A 39 -10.08 -0.14 -9.14
N ASP A 40 -11.11 -0.85 -8.73
CA ASP A 40 -11.11 -2.31 -8.62
C ASP A 40 -10.81 -2.95 -9.99
N ALA A 41 -11.54 -2.57 -11.03
CA ALA A 41 -11.29 -3.05 -12.39
C ALA A 41 -9.90 -2.67 -12.92
N GLN A 42 -9.38 -1.47 -12.59
CA GLN A 42 -8.03 -1.06 -12.96
C GLN A 42 -6.98 -1.92 -12.26
N LEU A 43 -7.15 -2.21 -10.96
CA LEU A 43 -6.25 -3.07 -10.20
C LEU A 43 -6.30 -4.51 -10.72
N ASP A 44 -7.49 -5.02 -11.02
CA ASP A 44 -7.67 -6.37 -11.59
C ASP A 44 -7.01 -6.51 -12.97
N SER A 45 -7.04 -5.47 -13.78
CA SER A 45 -6.42 -5.49 -15.12
C SER A 45 -4.91 -5.32 -15.11
N ALA A 46 -4.31 -4.90 -13.99
CA ALA A 46 -2.88 -4.71 -13.85
C ALA A 46 -2.12 -6.03 -14.07
N LYS A 47 -1.06 -6.01 -14.89
CA LYS A 47 -0.31 -7.20 -15.30
C LYS A 47 0.96 -7.40 -14.48
N ASP A 48 1.57 -6.31 -14.03
CA ASP A 48 2.84 -6.31 -13.32
C ASP A 48 2.88 -5.25 -12.21
N LEU A 49 4.01 -5.13 -11.52
CA LEU A 49 4.21 -4.17 -10.43
C LEU A 49 4.10 -2.72 -10.91
N ALA A 50 4.55 -2.44 -12.14
CA ALA A 50 4.48 -1.10 -12.71
C ALA A 50 3.03 -0.69 -12.99
N ASP A 51 2.20 -1.59 -13.54
CA ASP A 51 0.77 -1.33 -13.73
C ASP A 51 0.06 -1.06 -12.40
N ILE A 52 0.35 -1.86 -11.36
CA ILE A 52 -0.21 -1.63 -10.02
C ILE A 52 0.21 -0.25 -9.48
N PHE A 53 1.47 0.14 -9.68
CA PHE A 53 1.95 1.45 -9.24
C PHE A 53 1.26 2.61 -9.98
N GLU A 54 0.98 2.47 -11.27
CA GLU A 54 0.20 3.46 -12.00
C GLU A 54 -1.23 3.61 -11.42
N VAL A 55 -1.84 2.52 -10.93
CA VAL A 55 -3.12 2.61 -10.21
C VAL A 55 -2.93 3.36 -8.88
N VAL A 56 -1.87 3.08 -8.12
CA VAL A 56 -1.54 3.80 -6.87
C VAL A 56 -1.42 5.30 -7.12
N LYS A 57 -0.66 5.73 -8.14
CA LYS A 57 -0.51 7.17 -8.47
C LYS A 57 -1.85 7.83 -8.78
N ARG A 58 -2.69 7.18 -9.60
CA ARG A 58 -4.02 7.71 -9.94
C ARG A 58 -4.92 7.86 -8.71
N VAL A 59 -4.92 6.84 -7.84
CA VAL A 59 -5.67 6.83 -6.59
C VAL A 59 -5.24 7.98 -5.67
N VAL A 60 -3.93 8.15 -5.47
CA VAL A 60 -3.38 9.22 -4.63
C VAL A 60 -3.66 10.59 -5.23
N ARG A 61 -3.45 10.76 -6.53
CA ARG A 61 -3.75 12.03 -7.21
C ARG A 61 -5.24 12.40 -7.10
N LYS A 62 -6.15 11.42 -7.28
CA LYS A 62 -7.60 11.65 -7.11
C LYS A 62 -7.97 12.04 -5.68
N SER A 63 -7.29 11.48 -4.68
CA SER A 63 -7.60 11.70 -3.27
C SER A 63 -6.98 12.97 -2.69
N THR A 64 -5.75 13.30 -3.13
CA THR A 64 -4.92 14.34 -2.49
C THR A 64 -4.55 15.49 -3.41
N GLY A 65 -4.72 15.34 -4.73
CA GLY A 65 -4.21 16.27 -5.73
C GLY A 65 -2.69 16.25 -5.90
N LYS A 66 -1.97 15.42 -5.14
CA LYS A 66 -0.50 15.34 -5.17
C LYS A 66 -0.02 14.17 -6.02
N GLU A 67 1.13 14.37 -6.64
CA GLU A 67 1.82 13.35 -7.44
C GLU A 67 3.33 13.54 -7.35
N ARG A 68 4.08 12.43 -7.42
CA ARG A 68 5.52 12.40 -7.59
C ARG A 68 5.88 11.42 -8.68
N SER A 69 6.80 11.79 -9.55
CA SER A 69 7.32 11.00 -10.66
C SER A 69 8.81 10.75 -10.53
N GLY A 70 9.36 9.86 -11.35
CA GLY A 70 10.77 9.51 -11.38
C GLY A 70 11.18 8.53 -10.29
N LEU A 71 10.24 7.73 -9.79
CA LEU A 71 10.52 6.71 -8.79
C LEU A 71 11.01 5.40 -9.42
N MET A 72 11.87 4.71 -8.71
CA MET A 72 12.34 3.36 -9.00
C MET A 72 11.79 2.38 -7.97
N LEU A 73 11.63 1.12 -8.36
CA LEU A 73 11.34 0.02 -7.44
C LEU A 73 12.49 -0.98 -7.46
N GLY A 74 13.01 -1.28 -6.29
CA GLY A 74 13.93 -2.39 -6.07
C GLY A 74 13.23 -3.52 -5.32
N LEU A 75 13.49 -4.75 -5.72
CA LEU A 75 13.09 -5.95 -5.00
C LEU A 75 14.29 -6.53 -4.26
N ALA A 76 14.11 -6.82 -2.98
CA ALA A 76 15.13 -7.47 -2.16
C ALA A 76 14.50 -8.46 -1.20
N ASN A 77 15.22 -9.51 -0.84
CA ASN A 77 14.79 -10.38 0.25
C ASN A 77 15.19 -9.72 1.58
N LEU A 78 14.23 -9.03 2.21
CA LEU A 78 14.46 -8.35 3.49
C LEU A 78 14.22 -9.27 4.70
N GLY A 79 13.99 -10.56 4.47
CA GLY A 79 13.70 -11.50 5.52
C GLY A 79 12.32 -11.29 6.15
N GLY A 80 12.17 -11.86 7.33
CA GLY A 80 10.95 -11.81 8.12
C GLY A 80 10.51 -13.19 8.59
N GLY A 81 9.55 -13.23 9.51
CA GLY A 81 9.04 -14.45 10.10
C GLY A 81 7.66 -14.26 10.72
N PRO A 82 7.18 -15.28 11.47
CA PRO A 82 5.83 -15.24 12.06
C PRO A 82 5.59 -14.08 13.03
N GLN A 83 6.66 -13.49 13.56
CA GLN A 83 6.57 -12.38 14.52
C GLN A 83 6.62 -11.00 13.87
N GLY A 84 6.89 -10.92 12.57
CA GLY A 84 6.89 -9.67 11.83
C GLY A 84 7.86 -9.65 10.66
N PHE A 85 7.66 -8.69 9.79
CA PHE A 85 8.48 -8.45 8.62
C PHE A 85 8.38 -6.99 8.17
N VAL A 86 9.36 -6.56 7.39
CA VAL A 86 9.30 -5.30 6.65
C VAL A 86 8.70 -5.59 5.28
N GLY A 87 7.57 -4.98 4.93
CA GLY A 87 6.91 -5.13 3.63
C GLY A 87 7.66 -4.40 2.52
N ALA A 88 8.03 -3.16 2.81
CA ALA A 88 8.86 -2.29 1.99
C ALA A 88 9.42 -1.16 2.85
N PHE A 89 10.29 -0.32 2.26
CA PHE A 89 10.70 0.94 2.84
C PHE A 89 11.10 1.93 1.76
N TYR A 90 10.90 3.20 2.06
CA TYR A 90 11.39 4.32 1.27
C TYR A 90 12.54 5.03 2.01
N PRO A 91 13.79 4.95 1.54
CA PRO A 91 14.88 5.74 2.11
C PRO A 91 14.65 7.22 1.82
N VAL A 92 14.47 8.02 2.88
CA VAL A 92 14.17 9.45 2.75
C VAL A 92 15.23 10.17 1.89
N ALA A 93 14.77 11.11 1.07
CA ALA A 93 15.59 11.87 0.12
C ALA A 93 16.19 11.04 -1.05
N THR A 94 15.65 9.86 -1.31
CA THR A 94 15.97 9.08 -2.53
C THR A 94 14.82 9.12 -3.54
N ASN A 95 14.97 8.38 -4.63
CA ASN A 95 13.91 8.12 -5.61
C ASN A 95 13.59 6.63 -5.75
N ILE A 96 13.96 5.80 -4.77
CA ILE A 96 13.76 4.36 -4.81
C ILE A 96 12.86 3.90 -3.66
N ILE A 97 11.92 3.02 -3.97
CA ILE A 97 11.19 2.21 -3.00
C ILE A 97 11.82 0.82 -3.02
N VAL A 98 12.12 0.24 -1.86
CA VAL A 98 12.63 -1.13 -1.76
C VAL A 98 11.54 -2.02 -1.17
N MET A 99 11.07 -3.01 -1.94
CA MET A 99 10.01 -3.93 -1.54
C MET A 99 10.56 -5.32 -1.24
N ASN A 100 10.05 -5.93 -0.19
CA ASN A 100 10.45 -7.28 0.22
C ASN A 100 9.88 -8.34 -0.74
N SER A 101 10.77 -9.07 -1.38
CA SER A 101 10.39 -10.13 -2.32
C SER A 101 9.83 -11.39 -1.63
N LEU A 102 10.11 -11.59 -0.34
CA LEU A 102 9.66 -12.78 0.40
C LEU A 102 8.13 -12.85 0.52
N PRO A 103 7.41 -11.83 1.00
CA PRO A 103 5.95 -11.83 1.02
C PRO A 103 5.34 -11.95 -0.38
N LEU A 104 5.97 -11.34 -1.40
CA LEU A 104 5.48 -11.41 -2.78
C LEU A 104 5.44 -12.84 -3.32
N ARG A 105 6.48 -13.63 -3.01
CA ARG A 105 6.51 -15.05 -3.37
C ARG A 105 5.48 -15.84 -2.57
N ARG A 106 5.48 -15.64 -1.26
CA ARG A 106 4.65 -16.42 -0.36
C ARG A 106 3.15 -16.23 -0.63
N ILE A 107 2.69 -15.02 -0.87
CA ILE A 107 1.28 -14.77 -1.15
C ILE A 107 0.82 -15.39 -2.47
N LYS A 108 1.70 -15.47 -3.49
CA LYS A 108 1.41 -16.18 -4.74
C LYS A 108 1.21 -17.69 -4.55
N GLU A 109 1.88 -18.27 -3.55
CA GLU A 109 1.77 -19.69 -3.23
C GLU A 109 0.54 -19.99 -2.36
N THR A 110 0.16 -19.07 -1.47
CA THR A 110 -0.88 -19.30 -0.44
C THR A 110 -2.25 -18.78 -0.85
N ASP A 111 -2.30 -17.59 -1.46
CA ASP A 111 -3.53 -16.92 -1.84
C ASP A 111 -3.27 -15.90 -2.97
N PRO A 112 -3.15 -16.37 -4.22
CA PRO A 112 -2.82 -15.51 -5.36
C PRO A 112 -3.80 -14.35 -5.60
N VAL A 113 -5.05 -14.48 -5.17
CA VAL A 113 -6.08 -13.44 -5.31
C VAL A 113 -5.71 -12.20 -4.50
N LEU A 114 -5.05 -12.38 -3.37
CA LEU A 114 -4.62 -11.28 -2.51
C LEU A 114 -3.32 -10.61 -2.98
N TYR A 115 -2.63 -11.12 -4.02
CA TYR A 115 -1.35 -10.59 -4.46
C TYR A 115 -1.42 -9.10 -4.87
N LYS A 116 -2.35 -8.77 -5.78
CA LYS A 116 -2.50 -7.38 -6.25
C LYS A 116 -2.97 -6.43 -5.14
N PRO A 117 -3.97 -6.76 -4.32
CA PRO A 117 -4.34 -5.95 -3.16
C PRO A 117 -3.19 -5.71 -2.18
N TYR A 118 -2.39 -6.73 -1.89
CA TYR A 118 -1.21 -6.62 -1.03
C TYR A 118 -0.17 -5.66 -1.62
N VAL A 119 0.23 -5.88 -2.87
CA VAL A 119 1.21 -5.02 -3.56
C VAL A 119 0.71 -3.58 -3.61
N PHE A 120 -0.55 -3.37 -3.96
CA PHE A 120 -1.16 -2.04 -3.99
C PHE A 120 -1.05 -1.35 -2.63
N HIS A 121 -1.44 -2.04 -1.54
CA HIS A 121 -1.38 -1.48 -0.19
C HIS A 121 0.04 -1.08 0.20
N ILE A 122 1.03 -1.95 -0.02
CA ILE A 122 2.43 -1.66 0.31
C ILE A 122 2.95 -0.47 -0.52
N LEU A 123 2.71 -0.47 -1.84
CA LEU A 123 3.13 0.64 -2.71
C LEU A 123 2.42 1.96 -2.36
N LEU A 124 1.14 1.92 -1.99
CA LEU A 124 0.41 3.10 -1.52
C LEU A 124 1.08 3.70 -0.28
N HIS A 125 1.40 2.86 0.70
CA HIS A 125 2.06 3.29 1.94
C HIS A 125 3.40 3.98 1.65
N GLU A 126 4.28 3.32 0.90
CA GLU A 126 5.59 3.87 0.56
C GLU A 126 5.49 5.11 -0.33
N TYR A 127 4.54 5.15 -1.24
CA TYR A 127 4.31 6.32 -2.10
C TYR A 127 3.89 7.55 -1.29
N LEU A 128 3.08 7.39 -0.25
CA LEU A 128 2.72 8.48 0.67
C LEU A 128 3.95 9.04 1.39
N HIS A 129 4.91 8.18 1.80
CA HIS A 129 6.20 8.64 2.32
C HIS A 129 6.97 9.48 1.30
N THR A 130 6.96 9.09 0.02
CA THR A 130 7.64 9.87 -1.03
C THR A 130 7.03 11.26 -1.23
N LEU A 131 5.77 11.45 -0.86
CA LEU A 131 5.05 12.74 -0.92
C LEU A 131 5.24 13.61 0.34
N GLY A 132 6.09 13.17 1.26
CA GLY A 132 6.49 13.92 2.46
C GLY A 132 5.68 13.59 3.72
N ILE A 133 4.83 12.59 3.71
CA ILE A 133 4.17 12.10 4.92
C ILE A 133 5.13 11.14 5.63
N ILE A 134 6.00 11.65 6.51
CA ILE A 134 7.07 10.85 7.13
C ILE A 134 6.59 10.11 8.38
N ASP A 135 5.59 10.64 9.08
CA ASP A 135 5.03 10.00 10.27
C ASP A 135 4.28 8.72 9.91
N GLU A 136 4.67 7.61 10.52
CA GLU A 136 4.14 6.28 10.26
C GLU A 136 2.64 6.15 10.59
N ALA A 137 2.19 6.77 11.69
CA ALA A 137 0.78 6.71 12.09
C ALA A 137 -0.08 7.51 11.11
N ALA A 138 0.38 8.70 10.70
CA ALA A 138 -0.28 9.51 9.69
C ALA A 138 -0.31 8.79 8.33
N THR A 139 0.77 8.12 7.93
CA THR A 139 0.84 7.38 6.67
C THR A 139 -0.14 6.22 6.65
N ARG A 140 -0.20 5.41 7.71
CA ARG A 140 -1.17 4.32 7.86
C ARG A 140 -2.61 4.83 7.82
N GLN A 141 -2.89 5.91 8.53
CA GLN A 141 -4.23 6.52 8.55
C GLN A 141 -4.63 7.00 7.15
N ASN A 142 -3.76 7.74 6.45
CA ASN A 142 -4.02 8.20 5.09
C ASN A 142 -4.22 7.02 4.12
N ALA A 143 -3.36 5.99 4.19
CA ALA A 143 -3.49 4.80 3.35
C ALA A 143 -4.83 4.09 3.58
N TYR A 144 -5.28 3.97 4.83
CA TYR A 144 -6.58 3.39 5.16
C TYR A 144 -7.74 4.23 4.63
N GLU A 145 -7.75 5.54 4.88
CA GLU A 145 -8.82 6.44 4.42
C GLU A 145 -8.94 6.46 2.89
N ILE A 146 -7.81 6.54 2.19
CA ILE A 146 -7.77 6.47 0.72
C ILE A 146 -8.32 5.12 0.22
N SER A 147 -7.90 4.02 0.85
CA SER A 147 -8.35 2.68 0.48
C SER A 147 -9.85 2.51 0.66
N VAL A 148 -10.39 2.89 1.82
CA VAL A 148 -11.82 2.79 2.10
C VAL A 148 -12.64 3.68 1.17
N LYS A 149 -12.18 4.90 0.91
CA LYS A 149 -12.86 5.86 0.03
C LYS A 149 -12.97 5.37 -1.41
N LEU A 150 -11.94 4.67 -1.94
CA LEU A 150 -11.85 4.35 -3.36
C LEU A 150 -12.08 2.87 -3.70
N PHE A 151 -12.05 1.98 -2.72
CA PHE A 151 -12.31 0.55 -2.91
C PHE A 151 -13.46 0.04 -2.03
N GLY A 152 -13.85 0.78 -0.99
CA GLY A 152 -14.81 0.32 0.01
C GLY A 152 -14.16 -0.45 1.15
N LYS A 153 -14.84 -0.49 2.30
CA LYS A 153 -14.30 -1.05 3.54
C LYS A 153 -14.01 -2.55 3.46
N GLU A 154 -14.85 -3.30 2.75
CA GLU A 154 -14.75 -4.76 2.65
C GLU A 154 -13.74 -5.24 1.60
N HIS A 155 -13.22 -4.34 0.78
CA HIS A 155 -12.24 -4.70 -0.24
C HIS A 155 -10.90 -5.13 0.39
N PRO A 156 -10.21 -6.14 -0.16
CA PRO A 156 -8.94 -6.64 0.39
C PRO A 156 -7.88 -5.56 0.59
N VAL A 157 -7.77 -4.55 -0.30
CA VAL A 157 -6.87 -3.39 -0.14
C VAL A 157 -7.13 -2.68 1.19
N SER A 158 -8.40 -2.41 1.51
CA SER A 158 -8.80 -1.73 2.75
C SER A 158 -8.59 -2.60 3.99
N GLN A 159 -8.74 -3.91 3.85
CA GLN A 159 -8.49 -4.87 4.92
C GLN A 159 -6.98 -4.97 5.24
N PHE A 160 -6.10 -4.94 4.24
CA PHE A 160 -4.65 -4.84 4.45
C PHE A 160 -4.27 -3.53 5.15
N ALA A 161 -4.88 -2.41 4.73
CA ALA A 161 -4.64 -1.11 5.34
C ALA A 161 -5.14 -1.01 6.78
N ALA A 162 -6.23 -1.72 7.11
CA ALA A 162 -6.78 -1.77 8.47
C ALA A 162 -5.91 -2.59 9.41
N ASP A 163 -5.44 -3.77 8.97
CA ASP A 163 -4.66 -4.66 9.82
C ASP A 163 -3.89 -5.70 8.98
N LEU A 164 -2.65 -5.36 8.64
CA LEU A 164 -1.75 -6.25 7.90
C LEU A 164 -1.39 -7.52 8.69
N SER A 165 -1.41 -7.46 10.03
CA SER A 165 -0.99 -8.57 10.90
C SER A 165 -1.86 -9.82 10.72
N ARG A 166 -3.14 -9.64 10.38
CA ARG A 166 -4.10 -10.73 10.11
C ARG A 166 -3.68 -11.62 8.92
N PHE A 167 -2.85 -11.08 8.04
CA PHE A 167 -2.42 -11.76 6.82
C PHE A 167 -1.02 -12.39 6.93
N VAL A 168 -0.31 -12.19 8.04
CA VAL A 168 1.06 -12.73 8.25
C VAL A 168 1.18 -14.21 7.88
N PRO A 169 0.24 -15.11 8.23
CA PRO A 169 0.34 -16.52 7.85
C PRO A 169 0.35 -16.77 6.33
N LYS A 170 -0.24 -15.86 5.54
CA LYS A 170 -0.24 -15.93 4.07
C LYS A 170 0.96 -15.23 3.44
N LEU A 171 1.62 -14.35 4.18
CA LEU A 171 2.73 -13.51 3.72
C LEU A 171 4.10 -14.04 4.12
N MET A 172 4.17 -14.85 5.18
CA MET A 172 5.43 -15.33 5.75
C MET A 172 5.48 -16.84 5.80
N TYR A 173 6.69 -17.38 5.64
CA TYR A 173 6.93 -18.80 5.89
C TYR A 173 6.95 -19.09 7.39
N PRO A 174 6.41 -20.24 7.85
CA PRO A 174 6.32 -20.57 9.27
C PRO A 174 7.67 -20.89 9.91
N VAL A 175 8.71 -21.12 9.10
CA VAL A 175 10.05 -21.46 9.57
C VAL A 175 10.93 -20.22 9.53
N TYR A 176 11.76 -20.05 10.56
CA TYR A 176 12.70 -18.96 10.65
C TYR A 176 13.57 -18.87 9.41
N GLY A 177 13.36 -17.79 8.72
CA GLY A 177 14.07 -17.47 7.53
C GLY A 177 15.34 -16.69 7.81
N TRP A 178 15.77 -16.11 6.81
CA TRP A 178 16.91 -15.30 6.52
C TRP A 178 17.45 -14.48 7.71
N GLN A 179 18.76 -14.57 7.89
CA GLN A 179 19.51 -13.65 8.74
C GLN A 179 20.25 -12.62 7.88
N PRO A 180 20.30 -11.35 8.31
CA PRO A 180 20.80 -10.24 7.51
C PRO A 180 22.31 -10.24 7.19
N ASP A 181 23.07 -11.25 7.58
CA ASP A 181 24.53 -11.26 7.53
C ASP A 181 25.15 -11.29 6.14
N GLN A 182 24.38 -11.45 5.07
CA GLN A 182 24.93 -11.60 3.72
C GLN A 182 24.60 -10.47 2.74
N GLY A 183 24.09 -9.35 3.19
CA GLY A 183 23.62 -8.30 2.30
C GLY A 183 22.48 -8.79 1.39
N TYR A 184 21.58 -7.91 1.01
CA TYR A 184 20.54 -8.24 0.04
C TYR A 184 20.97 -7.78 -1.36
N THR A 185 20.73 -8.62 -2.35
CA THR A 185 20.82 -8.22 -3.75
C THR A 185 19.56 -7.44 -4.10
N LEU A 186 19.72 -6.23 -4.63
CA LEU A 186 18.63 -5.40 -5.10
C LEU A 186 18.41 -5.65 -6.58
N GLU A 187 17.23 -6.15 -6.94
CA GLU A 187 16.78 -6.30 -8.32
C GLU A 187 15.89 -5.13 -8.69
N LEU A 188 16.27 -4.34 -9.70
CA LEU A 188 15.47 -3.22 -10.16
C LEU A 188 14.34 -3.70 -11.07
N VAL A 189 13.13 -3.18 -10.84
CA VAL A 189 11.97 -3.40 -11.69
C VAL A 189 12.02 -2.42 -12.85
N GLU A 190 12.26 -2.93 -14.06
CA GLU A 190 12.31 -2.11 -15.28
C GLU A 190 10.97 -1.45 -15.57
N GLY A 191 11.02 -0.19 -16.03
CA GLY A 191 9.84 0.56 -16.45
C GLY A 191 8.81 0.78 -15.34
N PHE A 192 9.24 0.86 -14.07
CA PHE A 192 8.35 0.95 -12.93
C PHE A 192 7.46 2.20 -12.96
N ASP A 193 8.01 3.38 -13.10
CA ASP A 193 7.25 4.65 -13.15
C ASP A 193 7.02 5.08 -14.60
N ARG A 194 6.05 4.45 -15.27
CA ARG A 194 5.82 4.58 -16.72
C ARG A 194 5.34 5.97 -17.15
N SER A 195 4.54 6.64 -16.31
CA SER A 195 4.02 7.97 -16.66
C SER A 195 5.08 9.05 -16.63
N SER A 196 6.23 8.83 -15.97
CA SER A 196 7.34 9.77 -15.98
C SER A 196 8.13 9.77 -17.29
N THR A 197 8.11 8.68 -18.04
CA THR A 197 8.84 8.54 -19.32
C THR A 197 8.14 9.24 -20.47
N ALA A 198 6.84 9.48 -20.39
CA ALA A 198 6.07 10.12 -21.46
C ALA A 198 6.34 11.63 -21.62
N SER A 199 6.97 12.29 -20.64
CA SER A 199 7.20 13.74 -20.62
C SER A 199 8.52 14.21 -21.25
N TYR A 200 9.40 13.29 -21.69
CA TYR A 200 10.71 13.64 -22.22
C TYR A 200 10.82 13.60 -23.76
N ILE A 201 9.71 13.36 -24.47
CA ILE A 201 9.67 13.41 -25.94
C ILE A 201 8.65 14.49 -26.35
N SER A 202 9.04 15.74 -26.28
CA SER A 202 8.35 16.88 -26.89
C SER A 202 9.39 17.78 -27.51
#